data_9e3d26c7bf07b6fae4849a569408a838
#
_entry.id   9e3d26c7bf07b6fae4849a569408a838
#
_cell.length_a   1.000
_cell.length_b   1.000
_cell.length_c   1.000
_cell.angle_alpha   90.00
_cell.angle_beta   90.00
_cell.angle_gamma   90.00
#
_symmetry.space_group_name_H-M   'P 1'
#
loop_
_entity.id
_entity.type
_entity.pdbx_description
1 polymer ?
#
loop_
_entity_poly.entity_id
_entity_poly.type
_entity_poly.pdbx_seq_one_letter_code
_entity_poly.pdbx_strand_id
1 'polypeptide(L)'
;DSEKYFNELNYFFKIVETYYGFKIKICCSNKHHYNENPYNNREIIYGKTLENIGISSLVIGHDSDSLFQSIYSKSPTILLISDSQINIKKQKIKNFSNLIGVNYINLINKKELFDFHLKIKRPDNKNLLSEFFLNVDGSNKSHVNTVIENL
;
A
#
# COMPACT_ATOMS: atom_id res chain seq x y z
N ASP A 1 -8.02 6.81 -17.13
CA ASP A 1 -8.51 8.16 -16.83
C ASP A 1 -8.01 8.58 -15.45
N SER A 2 -6.97 9.44 -15.44
CA SER A 2 -6.29 9.87 -14.20
C SER A 2 -7.20 10.73 -13.32
N GLU A 3 -8.05 11.58 -13.91
CA GLU A 3 -8.96 12.46 -13.17
C GLU A 3 -9.99 11.61 -12.37
N LYS A 4 -10.61 10.64 -13.02
CA LYS A 4 -11.53 9.73 -12.35
C LYS A 4 -10.88 9.02 -11.18
N TYR A 5 -9.65 8.54 -11.37
CA TYR A 5 -8.89 7.87 -10.31
C TYR A 5 -8.66 8.79 -9.11
N PHE A 6 -8.21 10.03 -9.33
CA PHE A 6 -7.97 10.97 -8.23
C PHE A 6 -9.26 11.38 -7.53
N ASN A 7 -10.38 11.49 -8.25
CA ASN A 7 -11.69 11.78 -7.66
C ASN A 7 -12.14 10.64 -6.72
N GLU A 8 -12.02 9.37 -7.15
CA GLU A 8 -12.31 8.20 -6.32
C GLU A 8 -11.42 8.17 -5.07
N LEU A 9 -10.12 8.40 -5.24
CA LEU A 9 -9.14 8.40 -4.16
C LEU A 9 -9.40 9.51 -3.13
N ASN A 10 -9.66 10.73 -3.59
CA ASN A 10 -9.98 11.88 -2.75
C ASN A 10 -11.27 11.69 -1.97
N TYR A 11 -12.28 11.05 -2.59
CA TYR A 11 -13.50 10.68 -1.90
C TYR A 11 -13.25 9.70 -0.74
N PHE A 12 -12.45 8.67 -0.99
CA PHE A 12 -12.04 7.72 0.06
C PHE A 12 -11.25 8.41 1.18
N PHE A 13 -10.28 9.25 0.84
CA PHE A 13 -9.52 9.99 1.84
C PHE A 13 -10.41 10.88 2.71
N LYS A 14 -11.42 11.53 2.12
CA LYS A 14 -12.40 12.30 2.89
C LYS A 14 -13.17 11.43 3.89
N ILE A 15 -13.54 10.20 3.51
CA ILE A 15 -14.16 9.26 4.44
C ILE A 15 -13.21 8.95 5.60
N VAL A 16 -11.96 8.62 5.32
CA VAL A 16 -10.94 8.31 6.34
C VAL A 16 -10.75 9.48 7.31
N GLU A 17 -10.65 10.70 6.80
CA GLU A 17 -10.46 11.90 7.61
C GLU A 17 -11.71 12.23 8.46
N THR A 18 -12.90 12.16 7.85
CA THR A 18 -14.15 12.58 8.52
C THR A 18 -14.61 11.59 9.60
N TYR A 19 -14.56 10.30 9.33
CA TYR A 19 -15.11 9.27 10.22
C TYR A 19 -14.09 8.72 11.22
N TYR A 20 -12.79 8.80 10.89
CA TYR A 20 -11.73 8.21 11.72
C TYR A 20 -10.77 9.23 12.28
N GLY A 21 -10.88 10.50 11.91
CA GLY A 21 -10.04 11.58 12.41
C GLY A 21 -8.57 11.49 12.00
N PHE A 22 -8.22 10.67 11.00
CA PHE A 22 -6.85 10.57 10.51
C PHE A 22 -6.49 11.78 9.66
N LYS A 23 -5.26 12.26 9.79
CA LYS A 23 -4.66 13.20 8.85
C LYS A 23 -3.96 12.41 7.74
N ILE A 24 -4.39 12.60 6.49
CA ILE A 24 -3.78 11.95 5.33
C ILE A 24 -2.54 12.73 4.88
N LYS A 25 -1.43 12.01 4.71
CA LYS A 25 -0.20 12.48 4.07
C LYS A 25 0.10 11.61 2.87
N ILE A 26 0.49 12.22 1.77
CA ILE A 26 0.79 11.53 0.51
C ILE A 26 2.30 11.37 0.39
N CYS A 27 2.79 10.16 0.36
CA CYS A 27 4.20 9.87 0.15
C CYS A 27 4.46 9.54 -1.32
N CYS A 28 5.27 10.35 -1.96
CA CYS A 28 5.63 10.21 -3.37
C CYS A 28 7.13 9.95 -3.54
N SER A 29 7.46 9.22 -4.60
CA SER A 29 8.85 9.12 -5.05
C SER A 29 9.37 10.50 -5.50
N ASN A 30 10.66 10.77 -5.27
CA ASN A 30 11.32 11.97 -5.78
C ASN A 30 11.28 12.12 -7.32
N LYS A 31 10.90 11.06 -8.02
CA LYS A 31 10.78 11.06 -9.49
C LYS A 31 9.44 11.61 -9.99
N HIS A 32 8.45 11.75 -9.11
CA HIS A 32 7.09 12.16 -9.46
C HIS A 32 6.79 13.52 -8.83
N HIS A 33 6.87 14.57 -9.63
CA HIS A 33 6.44 15.91 -9.25
C HIS A 33 5.13 16.25 -9.97
N TYR A 34 4.17 16.74 -9.23
CA TYR A 34 2.90 17.21 -9.78
C TYR A 34 2.97 18.72 -10.02
N ASN A 35 2.56 19.18 -11.21
CA ASN A 35 2.41 20.60 -11.48
C ASN A 35 1.30 21.22 -10.62
N GLU A 36 0.22 20.46 -10.44
CA GLU A 36 -0.90 20.81 -9.55
C GLU A 36 -1.12 19.64 -8.60
N ASN A 37 -1.48 19.93 -7.35
CA ASN A 37 -1.70 18.90 -6.34
C ASN A 37 -3.04 18.16 -6.61
N PRO A 38 -3.02 16.91 -7.08
CA PRO A 38 -4.24 16.17 -7.41
C PRO A 38 -4.96 15.60 -6.17
N TYR A 39 -4.44 15.81 -4.98
CA TYR A 39 -4.94 15.24 -3.73
C TYR A 39 -5.71 16.25 -2.85
N ASN A 40 -6.40 17.21 -3.47
CA ASN A 40 -7.19 18.22 -2.76
C ASN A 40 -6.40 18.94 -1.67
N ASN A 41 -5.23 19.46 -2.01
CA ASN A 41 -4.31 20.19 -1.13
C ASN A 41 -3.79 19.40 0.09
N ARG A 42 -3.89 18.07 0.11
CA ARG A 42 -3.22 17.28 1.14
C ARG A 42 -1.71 17.38 1.02
N GLU A 43 -1.04 17.30 2.15
CA GLU A 43 0.42 17.35 2.22
C GLU A 43 1.07 16.23 1.40
N ILE A 44 1.93 16.61 0.44
CA ILE A 44 2.74 15.66 -0.33
C ILE A 44 4.16 15.68 0.20
N ILE A 45 4.68 14.53 0.56
CA ILE A 45 6.03 14.31 1.07
C ILE A 45 6.82 13.52 0.05
N TYR A 46 7.96 14.05 -0.36
CA TYR A 46 8.85 13.41 -1.32
C TYR A 46 10.05 12.75 -0.65
N GLY A 47 10.40 11.54 -1.10
CA GLY A 47 11.63 10.84 -0.72
C GLY A 47 11.70 10.31 0.71
N LYS A 48 10.64 10.44 1.52
CA LYS A 48 10.59 9.97 2.92
C LYS A 48 9.53 8.90 3.15
N THR A 49 9.25 8.10 2.14
CA THR A 49 8.17 7.11 2.19
C THR A 49 8.39 6.07 3.28
N LEU A 50 9.59 5.51 3.40
CA LEU A 50 9.89 4.46 4.39
C LEU A 50 9.75 4.96 5.83
N GLU A 51 10.27 6.15 6.12
CA GLU A 51 10.17 6.78 7.43
C GLU A 51 8.70 7.01 7.82
N ASN A 52 7.91 7.54 6.89
CA ASN A 52 6.50 7.81 7.14
C ASN A 52 5.66 6.54 7.30
N ILE A 53 5.95 5.47 6.56
CA ILE A 53 5.31 4.17 6.78
C ILE A 53 5.57 3.68 8.20
N GLY A 54 6.82 3.77 8.67
CA GLY A 54 7.23 3.28 9.98
C GLY A 54 6.51 3.93 11.17
N ILE A 55 6.10 5.18 11.03
CA ILE A 55 5.42 5.96 12.09
C ILE A 55 3.91 6.14 11.87
N SER A 56 3.37 5.61 10.77
CA SER A 56 1.96 5.79 10.43
C SER A 56 1.04 4.88 11.25
N SER A 57 -0.07 5.42 11.72
CA SER A 57 -1.14 4.65 12.37
C SER A 57 -1.90 3.77 11.39
N LEU A 58 -1.92 4.15 10.11
CA LEU A 58 -2.50 3.40 9.00
C LEU A 58 -1.72 3.69 7.73
N VAL A 59 -1.36 2.66 7.00
CA VAL A 59 -0.73 2.73 5.68
C VAL A 59 -1.77 2.38 4.62
N ILE A 60 -1.91 3.25 3.64
CA ILE A 60 -2.81 3.07 2.51
C ILE A 60 -1.96 3.08 1.24
N GLY A 61 -2.10 2.07 0.40
CA GLY A 61 -1.25 1.99 -0.77
C GLY A 61 -1.79 1.12 -1.91
N HIS A 62 -0.94 0.89 -2.88
CA HIS A 62 -1.18 -0.01 -4.02
C HIS A 62 -0.14 -1.14 -4.01
N ASP A 63 0.58 -1.35 -5.11
CA ASP A 63 1.63 -2.34 -5.30
C ASP A 63 3.02 -1.67 -5.32
N SER A 64 3.46 -1.12 -4.22
CA SER A 64 4.76 -0.44 -4.10
C SER A 64 5.72 -1.23 -3.22
N ASP A 65 6.96 -1.37 -3.65
CA ASP A 65 8.02 -2.04 -2.88
C ASP A 65 8.22 -1.39 -1.50
N SER A 66 8.01 -0.07 -1.40
CA SER A 66 8.08 0.63 -0.12
C SER A 66 7.08 0.11 0.92
N LEU A 67 6.00 -0.55 0.50
CA LEU A 67 5.02 -1.15 1.42
C LEU A 67 5.57 -2.36 2.18
N PHE A 68 6.68 -2.98 1.73
CA PHE A 68 7.38 -3.98 2.53
C PHE A 68 7.84 -3.42 3.88
N GLN A 69 8.09 -2.10 3.98
CA GLN A 69 8.38 -1.45 5.25
C GLN A 69 7.25 -1.63 6.27
N SER A 70 5.99 -1.72 5.83
CA SER A 70 4.86 -1.95 6.74
C SER A 70 4.92 -3.31 7.44
N ILE A 71 5.58 -4.32 6.85
CA ILE A 71 5.82 -5.62 7.48
C ILE A 71 6.78 -5.45 8.67
N TYR A 72 7.88 -4.74 8.46
CA TYR A 72 8.88 -4.50 9.51
C TYR A 72 8.33 -3.65 10.65
N SER A 73 7.63 -2.58 10.32
CA SER A 73 7.02 -1.68 11.31
C SER A 73 5.73 -2.24 11.92
N LYS A 74 5.18 -3.35 11.36
CA LYS A 74 3.86 -3.92 11.70
C LYS A 74 2.73 -2.87 11.64
N SER A 75 2.87 -1.90 10.76
CA SER A 75 1.88 -0.83 10.58
C SER A 75 0.60 -1.41 9.97
N PRO A 76 -0.59 -1.10 10.53
CA PRO A 76 -1.86 -1.49 9.91
C PRO A 76 -1.90 -1.01 8.46
N THR A 77 -2.28 -1.89 7.53
CA THR A 77 -2.16 -1.62 6.10
C THR A 77 -3.42 -2.07 5.36
N ILE A 78 -3.81 -1.30 4.34
CA ILE A 78 -4.85 -1.65 3.38
C ILE A 78 -4.42 -1.22 1.98
N LEU A 79 -4.74 -2.04 0.99
CA LEU A 79 -4.44 -1.72 -0.40
C LEU A 79 -5.69 -1.22 -1.13
N LEU A 80 -5.48 -0.43 -2.17
CA LEU A 80 -6.55 0.17 -2.95
C LEU A 80 -6.53 -0.34 -4.39
N ILE A 81 -7.70 -0.68 -4.91
CA ILE A 81 -7.95 -0.94 -6.33
C ILE A 81 -8.97 0.08 -6.83
N SER A 82 -8.73 0.63 -8.02
CA SER A 82 -9.70 1.46 -8.75
C SER A 82 -10.06 0.79 -10.08
N ASP A 83 -11.30 0.96 -10.51
CA ASP A 83 -11.72 0.47 -11.82
C ASP A 83 -11.15 1.29 -12.99
N SER A 84 -10.64 2.49 -12.73
CA SER A 84 -9.84 3.24 -13.68
C SER A 84 -8.44 2.65 -13.93
N GLN A 85 -8.00 1.70 -13.11
CA GLN A 85 -6.75 0.98 -13.33
C GLN A 85 -6.92 -0.15 -14.34
N ILE A 86 -5.88 -0.38 -15.16
CA ILE A 86 -5.82 -1.52 -16.07
C ILE A 86 -5.80 -2.85 -15.30
N ASN A 87 -6.32 -3.91 -15.92
CA ASN A 87 -6.47 -5.22 -15.27
C ASN A 87 -5.15 -5.81 -14.76
N ILE A 88 -4.05 -5.60 -15.48
CA ILE A 88 -2.71 -6.05 -15.04
C ILE A 88 -2.33 -5.41 -13.71
N LYS A 89 -2.58 -4.11 -13.53
CA LYS A 89 -2.29 -3.42 -12.29
C LYS A 89 -3.18 -3.90 -11.14
N LYS A 90 -4.46 -4.08 -11.41
CA LYS A 90 -5.39 -4.66 -10.41
C LYS A 90 -4.93 -6.05 -9.95
N GLN A 91 -4.49 -6.89 -10.89
CA GLN A 91 -3.99 -8.22 -10.54
C GLN A 91 -2.69 -8.16 -9.72
N LYS A 92 -1.77 -7.25 -10.05
CA LYS A 92 -0.56 -7.03 -9.24
C LYS A 92 -0.90 -6.65 -7.81
N ILE A 93 -1.85 -5.73 -7.59
CA ILE A 93 -2.27 -5.33 -6.24
C ILE A 93 -2.87 -6.53 -5.48
N LYS A 94 -3.69 -7.35 -6.12
CA LYS A 94 -4.25 -8.58 -5.52
C LYS A 94 -3.15 -9.56 -5.12
N ASN A 95 -2.20 -9.81 -6.00
CA ASN A 95 -1.08 -10.70 -5.73
C ASN A 95 -0.22 -10.15 -4.57
N PHE A 96 0.04 -8.84 -4.57
CA PHE A 96 0.79 -8.19 -3.51
C PHE A 96 0.05 -8.23 -2.16
N SER A 97 -1.27 -8.03 -2.18
CA SER A 97 -2.16 -8.19 -1.01
C SER A 97 -1.98 -9.57 -0.36
N ASN A 98 -2.02 -10.63 -1.17
CA ASN A 98 -1.80 -11.99 -0.70
C ASN A 98 -0.38 -12.19 -0.16
N LEU A 99 0.62 -11.63 -0.85
CA LEU A 99 2.04 -11.77 -0.48
C LEU A 99 2.32 -11.21 0.91
N ILE A 100 1.80 -10.03 1.24
CA ILE A 100 2.03 -9.37 2.52
C ILE A 100 0.91 -9.60 3.55
N GLY A 101 -0.06 -10.46 3.24
CA GLY A 101 -1.12 -10.86 4.17
C GLY A 101 -2.14 -9.78 4.54
N VAL A 102 -2.32 -8.75 3.71
CA VAL A 102 -3.29 -7.66 3.93
C VAL A 102 -4.47 -7.75 2.98
N ASN A 103 -5.53 -6.99 3.25
CA ASN A 103 -6.67 -6.91 2.35
C ASN A 103 -6.55 -5.73 1.38
N TYR A 104 -7.40 -5.74 0.37
CA TYR A 104 -7.63 -4.60 -0.50
C TYR A 104 -9.12 -4.22 -0.53
N ILE A 105 -9.39 -2.99 -0.93
CA ILE A 105 -10.74 -2.47 -1.20
C ILE A 105 -10.81 -1.89 -2.60
N ASN A 106 -12.01 -1.92 -3.20
CA ASN A 106 -12.26 -1.25 -4.47
C ASN A 106 -12.85 0.14 -4.19
N LEU A 107 -12.22 1.18 -4.73
CA LEU A 107 -12.59 2.59 -4.53
C LEU A 107 -14.00 2.96 -5.03
N ILE A 108 -14.59 2.17 -5.92
CA ILE A 108 -15.98 2.40 -6.38
C ILE A 108 -17.02 1.69 -5.53
N ASN A 109 -16.64 0.73 -4.71
CA ASN A 109 -17.56 0.00 -3.84
C ASN A 109 -17.84 0.79 -2.57
N LYS A 110 -18.91 1.59 -2.57
CA LYS A 110 -19.27 2.45 -1.43
C LYS A 110 -19.36 1.69 -0.10
N LYS A 111 -19.90 0.48 -0.11
CA LYS A 111 -19.98 -0.34 1.10
C LYS A 111 -18.58 -0.67 1.64
N GLU A 112 -17.67 -1.10 0.77
CA GLU A 112 -16.28 -1.36 1.17
C GLU A 112 -15.57 -0.13 1.69
N LEU A 113 -15.87 1.06 1.15
CA LEU A 113 -15.27 2.32 1.61
C LEU A 113 -15.73 2.68 3.03
N PHE A 114 -16.99 2.50 3.38
CA PHE A 114 -17.48 2.76 4.74
C PHE A 114 -17.06 1.69 5.74
N ASP A 115 -16.96 0.44 5.29
CA ASP A 115 -16.58 -0.70 6.12
C ASP A 115 -15.06 -1.00 6.07
N PHE A 116 -14.24 -0.10 5.51
CA PHE A 116 -12.82 -0.38 5.27
C PHE A 116 -12.05 -0.74 6.54
N HIS A 117 -12.43 -0.19 7.69
CA HIS A 117 -11.82 -0.47 8.98
C HIS A 117 -11.86 -1.97 9.35
N LEU A 118 -12.89 -2.70 8.89
CA LEU A 118 -13.00 -4.15 9.09
C LEU A 118 -11.99 -4.93 8.23
N LYS A 119 -11.44 -4.28 7.21
CA LYS A 119 -10.46 -4.88 6.29
C LYS A 119 -9.01 -4.52 6.61
N ILE A 120 -8.78 -3.61 7.56
CA ILE A 120 -7.42 -3.24 7.98
C ILE A 120 -6.76 -4.44 8.66
N LYS A 121 -5.55 -4.78 8.22
CA LYS A 121 -4.73 -5.83 8.82
C LYS A 121 -3.30 -5.32 9.02
N ARG A 122 -2.61 -5.93 9.99
CA ARG A 122 -1.17 -5.82 10.06
C ARG A 122 -0.56 -6.82 9.09
N PRO A 123 0.37 -6.37 8.21
CA PRO A 123 1.03 -7.29 7.29
C PRO A 123 1.82 -8.35 8.06
N ASP A 124 1.92 -9.52 7.47
CA ASP A 124 2.78 -10.59 7.97
C ASP A 124 3.65 -11.12 6.82
N ASN A 125 4.69 -11.86 7.18
CA ASN A 125 5.64 -12.39 6.24
C ASN A 125 5.46 -13.90 5.96
N LYS A 126 4.38 -14.50 6.40
CA LYS A 126 4.16 -15.94 6.26
C LYS A 126 4.14 -16.38 4.81
N ASN A 127 3.36 -15.67 3.98
CA ASN A 127 3.27 -15.98 2.55
C ASN A 127 4.56 -15.57 1.82
N LEU A 128 5.18 -14.46 2.24
CA LEU A 128 6.47 -14.03 1.72
C LEU A 128 7.53 -15.11 1.96
N LEU A 129 7.61 -15.62 3.18
CA LEU A 129 8.52 -16.71 3.53
C LEU A 129 8.21 -17.96 2.71
N SER A 130 6.94 -18.34 2.53
CA SER A 130 6.57 -19.52 1.74
C SER A 130 6.93 -19.37 0.26
N GLU A 131 6.71 -18.21 -0.36
CA GLU A 131 7.07 -18.00 -1.78
C GLU A 131 8.57 -17.93 -2.01
N PHE A 132 9.33 -17.28 -1.12
CA PHE A 132 10.77 -17.10 -1.29
C PHE A 132 11.59 -18.28 -0.74
N PHE A 133 11.10 -19.03 0.26
CA PHE A 133 11.87 -20.09 0.91
C PHE A 133 11.44 -21.49 0.49
N LEU A 134 10.21 -21.73 0.02
CA LEU A 134 9.82 -23.05 -0.50
C LEU A 134 10.33 -23.30 -1.93
N ASN A 135 10.68 -22.25 -2.68
CA ASN A 135 11.32 -22.37 -3.98
C ASN A 135 12.86 -22.41 -3.92
N VAL A 136 13.44 -22.33 -2.73
CA VAL A 136 14.90 -22.49 -2.54
C VAL A 136 15.11 -23.91 -2.03
N ASP A 137 15.48 -24.82 -2.95
CA ASP A 137 16.08 -26.11 -2.58
C ASP A 137 17.08 -25.86 -1.45
N GLY A 138 17.00 -26.66 -0.38
CA GLY A 138 17.75 -26.44 0.88
C GLY A 138 19.27 -26.36 0.77
N SER A 139 19.83 -26.23 -0.45
CA SER A 139 21.24 -26.08 -0.76
C SER A 139 21.75 -24.64 -0.83
N ASN A 140 20.88 -23.62 -0.83
CA ASN A 140 21.31 -22.22 -1.03
C ASN A 140 20.99 -21.31 0.16
N LYS A 141 21.64 -21.56 1.30
CA LYS A 141 21.69 -20.60 2.41
C LYS A 141 22.29 -19.23 2.05
N SER A 142 23.05 -19.14 0.97
CA SER A 142 23.71 -17.87 0.54
C SER A 142 22.76 -16.84 -0.06
N HIS A 143 21.66 -17.26 -0.70
CA HIS A 143 20.70 -16.32 -1.29
C HIS A 143 19.80 -15.61 -0.23
N VAL A 144 19.57 -16.25 0.89
CA VAL A 144 18.78 -15.64 2.00
C VAL A 144 19.53 -14.46 2.60
N ASN A 145 20.82 -14.59 2.82
CA ASN A 145 21.65 -13.49 3.36
C ASN A 145 21.73 -12.32 2.39
N THR A 146 21.83 -12.59 1.08
CA THR A 146 21.93 -11.54 0.05
C THR A 146 20.63 -10.73 -0.05
N VAL A 147 19.46 -11.34 0.14
CA VAL A 147 18.16 -10.62 0.11
C VAL A 147 17.99 -9.76 1.36
N ILE A 148 18.46 -10.21 2.52
CA ILE A 148 18.36 -9.45 3.78
C ILE A 148 19.36 -8.30 3.83
N GLU A 149 20.54 -8.45 3.23
CA GLU A 149 21.58 -7.41 3.21
C GLU A 149 21.33 -6.31 2.18
N ASN A 150 20.45 -6.53 1.19
CA ASN A 150 20.09 -5.56 0.15
C ASN A 150 18.66 -4.94 0.31
N LEU A 151 17.96 -5.25 1.39
CA LEU A 151 16.70 -4.62 1.80
C LEU A 151 16.92 -3.60 2.90
#